data_dc20b9452463066e6842e47c6851e5c4
#
_entry.id   dc20b9452463066e6842e47c6851e5c4
#
_cell.length_a   1.000
_cell.length_b   1.000
_cell.length_c   1.000
_cell.angle_alpha   90.00
_cell.angle_beta   90.00
_cell.angle_gamma   90.00
#
_symmetry.space_group_name_H-M   'P 1'
#
loop_
_entity.id
_entity.type
_entity.pdbx_description
1 polymer ?
#
loop_
_entity_poly.entity_id
_entity_poly.type
_entity_poly.pdbx_seq_one_letter_code
_entity_poly.pdbx_strand_id
1 'polypeptide(L)'
;EVIRVVTPGTTLDAASLDESKNNYLMSIVSMEDHFGCAIADISTGDCFLTEVDKPQKLLDEINKFVPAEIICNDAFFMSGVDTDDLKNRLGICVFPLDAWYFDDSLCKRTLKEHFHVNTLEGLGIQDYDIGVIASGALFLYLQETQKSALSHMAGIRPYAAEKYMLIDSSSRRNLELVETLREKNKRGSLLWVLDKTKTAMGARTLRSYVEQPLIDAQEINRRLEALEELNKSPMLRDEIREYLNPIYDLERLIS
;
A
#
# COMPACT_ATOMS: atom_id res chain seq x y z
N GLU A 1 21.94 -14.41 18.80
CA GLU A 1 21.68 -13.04 18.33
C GLU A 1 20.49 -13.06 17.35
N VAL A 2 19.48 -12.22 17.57
CA VAL A 2 18.32 -12.14 16.67
C VAL A 2 18.75 -11.33 15.45
N ILE A 3 18.74 -11.96 14.27
CA ILE A 3 19.17 -11.33 13.01
C ILE A 3 18.01 -10.57 12.37
N ARG A 4 16.79 -11.10 12.49
CA ARG A 4 15.58 -10.53 11.87
C ARG A 4 14.32 -11.04 12.59
N VAL A 5 13.29 -10.21 12.66
CA VAL A 5 11.94 -10.60 13.08
C VAL A 5 11.03 -10.53 11.86
N VAL A 6 10.36 -11.63 11.53
CA VAL A 6 9.44 -11.70 10.40
C VAL A 6 8.02 -11.67 10.93
N THR A 7 7.25 -10.68 10.47
CA THR A 7 5.82 -10.52 10.76
C THR A 7 5.04 -10.57 9.44
N PRO A 8 3.70 -10.68 9.47
CA PRO A 8 2.91 -10.75 8.23
C PRO A 8 3.17 -9.61 7.24
N GLY A 9 3.36 -8.39 7.75
CA GLY A 9 3.63 -7.19 6.93
C GLY A 9 5.10 -6.99 6.57
N THR A 10 6.02 -7.76 7.14
CA THR A 10 7.47 -7.59 6.95
C THR A 10 8.15 -8.77 6.25
N THR A 11 7.39 -9.72 5.71
CA THR A 11 7.97 -10.86 4.98
C THR A 11 8.52 -10.41 3.63
N LEU A 12 9.73 -10.94 3.30
CA LEU A 12 10.37 -10.80 1.98
C LEU A 12 10.55 -12.16 1.29
N ASP A 13 10.06 -13.24 1.92
CA ASP A 13 10.20 -14.59 1.37
C ASP A 13 9.29 -14.75 0.13
N ALA A 14 9.92 -14.87 -1.02
CA ALA A 14 9.22 -15.06 -2.31
C ALA A 14 8.28 -16.27 -2.32
N ALA A 15 8.57 -17.31 -1.52
CA ALA A 15 7.71 -18.48 -1.43
C ALA A 15 6.38 -18.21 -0.69
N SER A 16 6.35 -17.21 0.17
CA SER A 16 5.17 -16.81 0.95
C SER A 16 4.42 -15.61 0.38
N LEU A 17 4.99 -14.91 -0.60
CA LEU A 17 4.38 -13.75 -1.26
C LEU A 17 3.66 -14.14 -2.54
N ASP A 18 2.45 -13.62 -2.74
CA ASP A 18 1.75 -13.66 -4.02
C ASP A 18 2.40 -12.65 -4.98
N GLU A 19 2.91 -13.10 -6.12
CA GLU A 19 3.59 -12.24 -7.10
C GLU A 19 2.65 -11.16 -7.68
N SER A 20 1.36 -11.42 -7.71
CA SER A 20 0.34 -10.51 -8.27
C SER A 20 -0.25 -9.53 -7.25
N LYS A 21 0.23 -9.54 -5.99
CA LYS A 21 -0.27 -8.70 -4.90
C LYS A 21 0.88 -8.02 -4.17
N ASN A 22 0.61 -6.80 -3.72
CA ASN A 22 1.45 -6.14 -2.74
C ASN A 22 1.24 -6.75 -1.34
N ASN A 23 2.26 -6.69 -0.50
CA ASN A 23 2.20 -7.11 0.89
C ASN A 23 2.37 -5.89 1.80
N TYR A 24 1.27 -5.21 2.08
CA TYR A 24 1.31 -3.95 2.82
C TYR A 24 1.40 -4.13 4.33
N LEU A 25 2.30 -3.37 4.93
CA LEU A 25 2.31 -3.00 6.34
C LEU A 25 1.70 -1.59 6.44
N MET A 26 0.77 -1.37 7.37
CA MET A 26 0.15 -0.08 7.59
C MET A 26 0.40 0.40 9.02
N SER A 27 0.89 1.62 9.17
CA SER A 27 0.98 2.31 10.46
C SER A 27 -0.15 3.32 10.58
N ILE A 28 -0.92 3.25 11.67
CA ILE A 28 -2.04 4.15 11.94
C ILE A 28 -1.81 4.88 13.25
N VAL A 29 -1.86 6.18 13.21
CA VAL A 29 -1.86 7.05 14.39
C VAL A 29 -3.22 7.71 14.52
N SER A 30 -3.89 7.47 15.62
CA SER A 30 -5.17 8.10 15.96
C SER A 30 -4.92 9.25 16.95
N MET A 31 -5.39 10.43 16.62
CA MET A 31 -5.41 11.62 17.48
C MET A 31 -6.81 12.25 17.41
N GLU A 32 -7.59 12.07 18.46
CA GLU A 32 -9.02 12.46 18.47
C GLU A 32 -9.76 11.79 17.29
N ASP A 33 -10.38 12.58 16.41
CA ASP A 33 -11.09 12.09 15.21
C ASP A 33 -10.24 12.16 13.93
N HIS A 34 -8.93 12.40 14.06
CA HIS A 34 -8.00 12.48 12.94
C HIS A 34 -7.05 11.30 12.93
N PHE A 35 -6.73 10.81 11.75
CA PHE A 35 -5.90 9.62 11.56
C PHE A 35 -4.81 9.88 10.53
N GLY A 36 -3.57 9.64 10.95
CA GLY A 36 -2.43 9.56 10.03
C GLY A 36 -2.22 8.11 9.63
N CYS A 37 -2.05 7.86 8.34
CA CYS A 37 -1.83 6.55 7.77
C CYS A 37 -0.54 6.54 6.96
N ALA A 38 0.38 5.65 7.30
CA ALA A 38 1.53 5.33 6.47
C ALA A 38 1.46 3.88 6.02
N ILE A 39 1.64 3.64 4.73
CA ILE A 39 1.50 2.32 4.12
C ILE A 39 2.78 1.98 3.37
N ALA A 40 3.35 0.82 3.62
CA ALA A 40 4.56 0.38 2.91
C ALA A 40 4.47 -1.07 2.47
N ASP A 41 5.03 -1.36 1.31
CA ASP A 41 5.38 -2.70 0.88
C ASP A 41 6.90 -2.81 0.83
N ILE A 42 7.47 -3.54 1.79
CA ILE A 42 8.92 -3.70 1.89
C ILE A 42 9.46 -4.49 0.69
N SER A 43 8.67 -5.36 0.10
CA SER A 43 9.11 -6.19 -1.02
C SER A 43 9.25 -5.42 -2.33
N THR A 44 8.64 -4.24 -2.45
CA THR A 44 8.70 -3.38 -3.65
C THR A 44 9.33 -2.02 -3.38
N GLY A 45 9.48 -1.64 -2.10
CA GLY A 45 9.96 -0.31 -1.71
C GLY A 45 8.91 0.80 -1.81
N ASP A 46 7.65 0.46 -2.09
CA ASP A 46 6.57 1.44 -2.13
C ASP A 46 6.22 1.95 -0.73
N CYS A 47 6.10 3.26 -0.60
CA CYS A 47 5.65 3.89 0.63
C CYS A 47 4.70 5.04 0.34
N PHE A 48 3.56 5.05 1.02
CA PHE A 48 2.49 6.04 0.86
C PHE A 48 2.13 6.66 2.19
N LEU A 49 1.61 7.89 2.12
CA LEU A 49 1.18 8.67 3.28
C LEU A 49 -0.14 9.37 2.98
N THR A 50 -1.07 9.33 3.92
CA THR A 50 -2.30 10.13 3.89
C THR A 50 -2.80 10.47 5.28
N GLU A 51 -3.70 11.43 5.36
CA GLU A 51 -4.46 11.74 6.56
C GLU A 51 -5.95 11.73 6.25
N VAL A 52 -6.74 11.29 7.22
CA VAL A 52 -8.20 11.25 7.13
C VAL A 52 -8.83 11.74 8.43
N ASP A 53 -10.02 12.34 8.33
CA ASP A 53 -10.71 13.07 9.40
C ASP A 53 -11.91 12.31 10.00
N LYS A 54 -12.11 11.03 9.61
CA LYS A 54 -13.25 10.23 10.08
C LYS A 54 -12.91 8.75 10.13
N PRO A 55 -13.45 8.01 11.12
CA PRO A 55 -13.28 6.55 11.19
C PRO A 55 -13.74 5.82 9.94
N GLN A 56 -14.79 6.31 9.27
CA GLN A 56 -15.28 5.69 8.03
C GLN A 56 -14.26 5.83 6.89
N LYS A 57 -13.64 6.99 6.73
CA LYS A 57 -12.58 7.20 5.72
C LYS A 57 -11.35 6.34 6.04
N LEU A 58 -11.03 6.17 7.33
CA LEU A 58 -9.97 5.25 7.74
C LEU A 58 -10.27 3.81 7.34
N LEU A 59 -11.50 3.33 7.57
CA LEU A 59 -11.94 2.01 7.12
C LEU A 59 -11.85 1.86 5.59
N ASP A 60 -12.16 2.91 4.85
CA ASP A 60 -12.05 2.91 3.39
C ASP A 60 -10.58 2.77 2.96
N GLU A 61 -9.63 3.44 3.63
CA GLU A 61 -8.19 3.27 3.38
C GLU A 61 -7.70 1.86 3.77
N ILE A 62 -8.12 1.32 4.90
CA ILE A 62 -7.80 -0.06 5.28
C ILE A 62 -8.34 -1.07 4.24
N ASN A 63 -9.58 -0.89 3.80
CA ASN A 63 -10.17 -1.77 2.77
C ASN A 63 -9.55 -1.58 1.38
N LYS A 64 -8.97 -0.43 1.10
CA LYS A 64 -8.28 -0.12 -0.16
C LYS A 64 -6.96 -0.87 -0.28
N PHE A 65 -6.15 -0.86 0.77
CA PHE A 65 -4.83 -1.50 0.77
C PHE A 65 -4.87 -2.96 1.25
N VAL A 66 -5.86 -3.32 2.08
CA VAL A 66 -5.96 -4.63 2.73
C VAL A 66 -4.60 -5.08 3.27
N PRO A 67 -4.01 -4.32 4.22
CA PRO A 67 -2.69 -4.62 4.72
C PRO A 67 -2.66 -5.99 5.41
N ALA A 68 -1.54 -6.69 5.31
CA ALA A 68 -1.32 -7.93 6.05
C ALA A 68 -1.20 -7.70 7.56
N GLU A 69 -0.74 -6.48 7.90
CA GLU A 69 -0.49 -6.09 9.29
C GLU A 69 -0.74 -4.59 9.47
N ILE A 70 -1.35 -4.24 10.60
CA ILE A 70 -1.50 -2.86 11.07
C ILE A 70 -0.75 -2.72 12.38
N ILE A 71 0.12 -1.71 12.47
CA ILE A 71 0.72 -1.22 13.71
C ILE A 71 0.05 0.09 14.09
N CYS A 72 -0.25 0.32 15.36
CA CYS A 72 -1.01 1.49 15.78
C CYS A 72 -0.67 1.95 17.20
N ASN A 73 -1.05 3.18 17.54
CA ASN A 73 -1.06 3.67 18.91
C ASN A 73 -2.32 3.18 19.66
N ASP A 74 -2.30 3.21 20.99
CA ASP A 74 -3.42 2.74 21.83
C ASP A 74 -4.73 3.47 21.53
N ALA A 75 -4.68 4.73 21.14
CA ALA A 75 -5.87 5.53 20.82
C ALA A 75 -6.66 4.96 19.61
N PHE A 76 -6.03 4.19 18.75
CA PHE A 76 -6.71 3.52 17.63
C PHE A 76 -7.84 2.59 18.08
N PHE A 77 -7.69 1.88 19.21
CA PHE A 77 -8.73 0.98 19.75
C PHE A 77 -9.95 1.73 20.28
N MET A 78 -9.86 3.04 20.45
CA MET A 78 -10.97 3.91 20.86
C MET A 78 -11.62 4.64 19.67
N SER A 79 -11.10 4.43 18.46
CA SER A 79 -11.57 5.11 17.23
C SER A 79 -12.93 4.64 16.71
N GLY A 80 -13.49 3.58 17.29
CA GLY A 80 -14.73 2.94 16.79
C GLY A 80 -14.53 1.97 15.62
N VAL A 81 -13.29 1.73 15.20
CA VAL A 81 -12.96 0.69 14.20
C VAL A 81 -13.00 -0.69 14.87
N ASP A 82 -13.79 -1.59 14.32
CA ASP A 82 -13.90 -2.96 14.82
C ASP A 82 -12.70 -3.81 14.37
N THR A 83 -11.74 -3.98 15.27
CA THR A 83 -10.52 -4.76 15.03
C THR A 83 -10.78 -6.25 14.89
N ASP A 84 -11.84 -6.78 15.50
CA ASP A 84 -12.23 -8.17 15.35
C ASP A 84 -12.81 -8.42 13.95
N ASP A 85 -13.56 -7.48 13.39
CA ASP A 85 -14.00 -7.56 12.00
C ASP A 85 -12.80 -7.51 11.03
N LEU A 86 -11.83 -6.64 11.25
CA LEU A 86 -10.60 -6.59 10.44
C LEU A 86 -9.87 -7.93 10.43
N LYS A 87 -9.72 -8.56 11.60
CA LYS A 87 -9.08 -9.85 11.74
C LYS A 87 -9.88 -10.99 11.11
N ASN A 88 -11.17 -11.09 11.44
CA ASN A 88 -11.99 -12.23 11.04
C ASN A 88 -12.43 -12.18 9.57
N ARG A 89 -12.67 -10.98 9.04
CA ARG A 89 -13.15 -10.78 7.67
C ARG A 89 -12.01 -10.58 6.66
N LEU A 90 -11.00 -9.78 7.03
CA LEU A 90 -9.90 -9.41 6.13
C LEU A 90 -8.60 -10.15 6.43
N GLY A 91 -8.49 -10.84 7.56
CA GLY A 91 -7.25 -11.52 7.97
C GLY A 91 -6.15 -10.57 8.43
N ILE A 92 -6.49 -9.31 8.74
CA ILE A 92 -5.54 -8.28 9.11
C ILE A 92 -5.14 -8.44 10.58
N CYS A 93 -3.84 -8.54 10.85
CA CYS A 93 -3.30 -8.52 12.20
C CYS A 93 -3.11 -7.08 12.67
N VAL A 94 -3.63 -6.73 13.86
CA VAL A 94 -3.51 -5.37 14.44
C VAL A 94 -2.67 -5.47 15.71
N PHE A 95 -1.59 -4.68 15.78
CA PHE A 95 -0.65 -4.66 16.90
C PHE A 95 -0.48 -3.24 17.45
N PRO A 96 -0.77 -3.01 18.75
CA PRO A 96 -0.39 -1.77 19.38
C PRO A 96 1.13 -1.74 19.58
N LEU A 97 1.72 -0.57 19.38
CA LEU A 97 3.11 -0.31 19.71
C LEU A 97 3.21 0.61 20.93
N ASP A 98 4.34 0.53 21.62
CA ASP A 98 4.63 1.41 22.75
C ASP A 98 4.60 2.89 22.34
N ALA A 99 4.18 3.76 23.25
CA ALA A 99 3.97 5.20 22.97
C ALA A 99 5.21 5.92 22.41
N TRP A 100 6.42 5.45 22.73
CA TRP A 100 7.65 6.08 22.25
C TRP A 100 7.86 5.97 20.73
N TYR A 101 7.26 4.95 20.06
CA TYR A 101 7.28 4.85 18.60
C TYR A 101 6.60 6.04 17.92
N PHE A 102 5.69 6.69 18.63
CA PHE A 102 4.87 7.80 18.13
C PHE A 102 5.32 9.17 18.65
N ASP A 103 6.56 9.26 19.17
CA ASP A 103 7.16 10.54 19.53
C ASP A 103 7.45 11.36 18.26
N ASP A 104 6.85 12.56 18.19
CA ASP A 104 6.95 13.43 17.01
C ASP A 104 8.40 13.76 16.63
N SER A 105 9.22 14.09 17.64
CA SER A 105 10.62 14.46 17.41
C SER A 105 11.44 13.28 16.92
N LEU A 106 11.20 12.09 17.48
CA LEU A 106 11.85 10.86 17.07
C LEU A 106 11.44 10.46 15.66
N CYS A 107 10.15 10.50 15.36
CA CYS A 107 9.60 10.20 14.04
C CYS A 107 10.19 11.10 12.94
N LYS A 108 10.19 12.41 13.17
CA LYS A 108 10.78 13.37 12.23
C LYS A 108 12.28 13.18 12.02
N ARG A 109 13.00 12.86 13.09
CA ARG A 109 14.44 12.54 13.01
C ARG A 109 14.68 11.28 12.20
N THR A 110 13.96 10.20 12.49
CA THR A 110 14.09 8.91 11.80
C THR A 110 13.86 9.06 10.29
N LEU A 111 12.83 9.80 9.88
CA LEU A 111 12.56 10.05 8.46
C LEU A 111 13.68 10.85 7.79
N LYS A 112 14.18 11.89 8.44
CA LYS A 112 15.30 12.69 7.91
C LYS A 112 16.58 11.88 7.75
N GLU A 113 16.90 11.05 8.74
CA GLU A 113 18.07 10.17 8.71
C GLU A 113 17.94 9.11 7.62
N HIS A 114 16.77 8.45 7.50
CA HIS A 114 16.53 7.41 6.52
C HIS A 114 16.62 7.92 5.08
N PHE A 115 15.95 9.04 4.79
CA PHE A 115 15.91 9.63 3.43
C PHE A 115 17.07 10.59 3.13
N HIS A 116 18.00 10.77 4.07
CA HIS A 116 19.14 11.68 3.93
C HIS A 116 18.74 13.11 3.57
N VAL A 117 17.67 13.62 4.18
CA VAL A 117 17.16 14.98 3.96
C VAL A 117 17.29 15.84 5.21
N ASN A 118 17.52 17.14 5.03
CA ASN A 118 17.60 18.08 6.15
C ASN A 118 16.22 18.50 6.68
N THR A 119 15.23 18.55 5.79
CA THR A 119 13.86 18.97 6.10
C THR A 119 12.84 18.04 5.46
N LEU A 120 11.61 17.96 6.00
CA LEU A 120 10.53 17.16 5.46
C LEU A 120 9.93 17.73 4.17
N GLU A 121 10.19 19.01 3.87
CA GLU A 121 9.84 19.65 2.60
C GLU A 121 10.45 18.92 1.39
N GLY A 122 11.68 18.42 1.55
CA GLY A 122 12.34 17.61 0.51
C GLY A 122 11.60 16.32 0.16
N LEU A 123 10.73 15.84 1.05
CA LEU A 123 9.87 14.66 0.85
C LEU A 123 8.43 15.05 0.43
N GLY A 124 8.08 16.33 0.47
CA GLY A 124 6.72 16.81 0.18
C GLY A 124 5.67 16.41 1.24
N ILE A 125 6.09 16.14 2.48
CA ILE A 125 5.21 15.66 3.56
C ILE A 125 5.09 16.63 4.72
N GLN A 126 5.57 17.85 4.59
CA GLN A 126 5.59 18.87 5.65
C GLN A 126 4.20 19.29 6.15
N ASP A 127 3.16 19.11 5.32
CA ASP A 127 1.77 19.50 5.61
C ASP A 127 0.97 18.36 6.27
N TYR A 128 1.62 17.22 6.59
CA TYR A 128 1.00 16.04 7.19
C TYR A 128 1.53 15.81 8.59
N ASP A 129 0.89 16.40 9.61
CA ASP A 129 1.39 16.33 10.99
C ASP A 129 1.28 14.90 11.57
N ILE A 130 0.09 14.31 11.55
CA ILE A 130 -0.18 12.99 12.11
C ILE A 130 0.39 11.89 11.19
N GLY A 131 0.32 12.12 9.89
CA GLY A 131 0.88 11.22 8.88
C GLY A 131 2.39 11.09 8.96
N VAL A 132 3.10 12.17 9.30
CA VAL A 132 4.54 12.16 9.57
C VAL A 132 4.86 11.27 10.77
N ILE A 133 4.07 11.35 11.85
CA ILE A 133 4.23 10.48 13.02
C ILE A 133 3.98 9.01 12.62
N ALA A 134 2.91 8.74 11.86
CA ALA A 134 2.62 7.39 11.38
C ALA A 134 3.75 6.82 10.50
N SER A 135 4.31 7.67 9.62
CA SER A 135 5.45 7.30 8.77
C SER A 135 6.72 7.04 9.58
N GLY A 136 7.02 7.89 10.54
CA GLY A 136 8.17 7.71 11.43
C GLY A 136 8.08 6.43 12.25
N ALA A 137 6.91 6.15 12.84
CA ALA A 137 6.65 4.92 13.58
C ALA A 137 6.80 3.67 12.69
N LEU A 138 6.33 3.74 11.44
CA LEU A 138 6.51 2.67 10.47
C LEU A 138 7.99 2.38 10.19
N PHE A 139 8.79 3.42 9.94
CA PHE A 139 10.23 3.24 9.69
C PHE A 139 10.98 2.78 10.95
N LEU A 140 10.64 3.25 12.14
CA LEU A 140 11.18 2.74 13.39
C LEU A 140 10.92 1.24 13.56
N TYR A 141 9.67 0.80 13.36
CA TYR A 141 9.29 -0.60 13.42
C TYR A 141 10.04 -1.45 12.38
N LEU A 142 10.18 -0.95 11.17
CA LEU A 142 10.93 -1.63 10.12
C LEU A 142 12.42 -1.76 10.45
N GLN A 143 13.05 -0.72 10.99
CA GLN A 143 14.46 -0.75 11.41
C GLN A 143 14.68 -1.77 12.52
N GLU A 144 13.77 -1.87 13.48
CA GLU A 144 13.88 -2.85 14.57
C GLU A 144 13.66 -4.30 14.12
N THR A 145 12.67 -4.51 13.24
CA THR A 145 12.32 -5.86 12.78
C THR A 145 13.27 -6.39 11.73
N GLN A 146 13.68 -5.58 10.76
CA GLN A 146 14.52 -6.02 9.65
C GLN A 146 16.00 -6.00 9.97
N LYS A 147 16.47 -5.09 10.83
CA LYS A 147 17.89 -4.89 11.20
C LYS A 147 18.85 -4.82 10.01
N SER A 148 18.32 -4.50 8.83
CA SER A 148 19.04 -4.32 7.56
C SER A 148 18.80 -2.93 7.03
N ALA A 149 19.67 -2.47 6.13
CA ALA A 149 19.45 -1.22 5.45
C ALA A 149 18.20 -1.30 4.56
N LEU A 150 17.24 -0.41 4.79
CA LEU A 150 16.02 -0.26 4.00
C LEU A 150 16.24 0.70 2.82
N SER A 151 17.41 0.65 2.20
CA SER A 151 17.86 1.62 1.19
C SER A 151 17.01 1.61 -0.09
N HIS A 152 16.36 0.50 -0.38
CA HIS A 152 15.42 0.39 -1.50
C HIS A 152 14.13 1.19 -1.26
N MET A 153 13.78 1.50 -0.01
CA MET A 153 12.67 2.40 0.32
C MET A 153 13.13 3.85 0.17
N ALA A 154 13.19 4.33 -1.07
CA ALA A 154 13.86 5.57 -1.42
C ALA A 154 12.97 6.83 -1.32
N GLY A 155 11.69 6.70 -0.99
CA GLY A 155 10.79 7.86 -0.89
C GLY A 155 9.44 7.54 -0.30
N ILE A 156 8.74 8.58 0.12
CA ILE A 156 7.33 8.54 0.56
C ILE A 156 6.50 9.34 -0.44
N ARG A 157 5.36 8.78 -0.84
CA ARG A 157 4.41 9.44 -1.74
C ARG A 157 3.17 9.87 -0.97
N PRO A 158 3.05 11.17 -0.63
CA PRO A 158 1.80 11.66 -0.07
C PRO A 158 0.69 11.63 -1.13
N TYR A 159 -0.52 11.29 -0.72
CA TYR A 159 -1.68 11.34 -1.61
C TYR A 159 -2.93 11.81 -0.87
N ALA A 160 -3.76 12.54 -1.59
CA ALA A 160 -5.10 12.84 -1.14
C ALA A 160 -6.02 11.64 -1.44
N ALA A 161 -6.74 11.14 -0.45
CA ALA A 161 -7.70 10.04 -0.62
C ALA A 161 -8.73 10.35 -1.72
N GLU A 162 -9.03 11.63 -1.91
CA GLU A 162 -9.99 12.15 -2.88
C GLU A 162 -9.55 12.04 -4.36
N LYS A 163 -8.31 11.66 -4.64
CA LYS A 163 -7.80 11.48 -6.01
C LYS A 163 -8.42 10.27 -6.72
N TYR A 164 -8.92 9.32 -5.96
CA TYR A 164 -9.47 8.07 -6.48
C TYR A 164 -10.97 7.97 -6.20
N MET A 165 -11.68 7.20 -7.02
CA MET A 165 -13.09 6.89 -6.78
C MET A 165 -13.23 6.14 -5.46
N LEU A 166 -14.02 6.69 -4.56
CA LEU A 166 -14.34 6.03 -3.30
C LEU A 166 -15.24 4.83 -3.58
N ILE A 167 -14.74 3.64 -3.29
CA ILE A 167 -15.48 2.39 -3.37
C ILE A 167 -15.48 1.79 -1.96
N ASP A 168 -16.64 1.83 -1.30
CA ASP A 168 -16.79 1.25 0.03
C ASP A 168 -16.58 -0.28 0.02
N SER A 169 -16.34 -0.85 1.21
CA SER A 169 -16.02 -2.27 1.36
C SER A 169 -17.10 -3.21 0.85
N SER A 170 -18.39 -2.83 1.00
CA SER A 170 -19.54 -3.61 0.53
C SER A 170 -19.62 -3.59 -0.98
N SER A 171 -19.47 -2.41 -1.59
CA SER A 171 -19.45 -2.25 -3.05
C SER A 171 -18.28 -2.99 -3.67
N ARG A 172 -17.09 -2.85 -3.11
CA ARG A 172 -15.87 -3.55 -3.56
C ARG A 172 -16.07 -5.06 -3.59
N ARG A 173 -16.65 -5.61 -2.52
CA ARG A 173 -16.96 -7.04 -2.41
C ARG A 173 -18.06 -7.46 -3.37
N ASN A 174 -19.17 -6.72 -3.43
CA ASN A 174 -20.35 -7.09 -4.23
C ASN A 174 -20.08 -6.99 -5.74
N LEU A 175 -19.18 -6.11 -6.17
CA LEU A 175 -18.73 -5.99 -7.56
C LEU A 175 -17.71 -7.07 -7.97
N GLU A 176 -17.26 -7.89 -7.01
CA GLU A 176 -16.25 -8.94 -7.25
C GLU A 176 -15.06 -8.42 -8.06
N LEU A 177 -14.52 -7.27 -7.67
CA LEU A 177 -13.48 -6.58 -8.44
C LEU A 177 -12.20 -7.43 -8.60
N VAL A 178 -11.74 -8.04 -7.52
CA VAL A 178 -10.45 -8.75 -7.49
C VAL A 178 -10.58 -10.21 -7.07
N GLU A 179 -11.66 -10.58 -6.41
CA GLU A 179 -11.97 -11.94 -5.97
C GLU A 179 -13.48 -12.18 -5.93
N THR A 180 -13.89 -13.44 -6.01
CA THR A 180 -15.30 -13.84 -5.96
C THR A 180 -15.82 -13.87 -4.52
N LEU A 181 -17.13 -13.62 -4.35
CA LEU A 181 -17.80 -13.60 -3.05
C LEU A 181 -17.74 -14.93 -2.30
N ARG A 182 -17.94 -16.04 -3.02
CA ARG A 182 -18.09 -17.36 -2.42
C ARG A 182 -16.75 -18.04 -2.18
N GLU A 183 -15.90 -18.07 -3.19
CA GLU A 183 -14.67 -18.87 -3.17
C GLU A 183 -13.44 -18.07 -2.82
N LYS A 184 -13.56 -16.73 -2.72
CA LYS A 184 -12.46 -15.79 -2.45
C LYS A 184 -11.23 -16.07 -3.32
N ASN A 185 -11.45 -16.40 -4.58
CA ASN A 185 -10.38 -16.59 -5.55
C ASN A 185 -10.49 -15.58 -6.71
N LYS A 186 -9.38 -15.40 -7.42
CA LYS A 186 -9.29 -14.46 -8.55
C LYS A 186 -10.18 -14.89 -9.72
N ARG A 187 -10.31 -16.19 -9.96
CA ARG A 187 -11.06 -16.72 -11.13
C ARG A 187 -12.55 -16.37 -11.01
N GLY A 188 -13.08 -15.68 -12.00
CA GLY A 188 -14.46 -15.21 -12.04
C GLY A 188 -14.63 -13.74 -11.65
N SER A 189 -13.58 -13.08 -11.11
CA SER A 189 -13.61 -11.66 -10.78
C SER A 189 -13.40 -10.77 -12.02
N LEU A 190 -13.66 -9.47 -11.89
CA LEU A 190 -13.34 -8.49 -12.94
C LEU A 190 -11.85 -8.51 -13.29
N LEU A 191 -10.99 -8.51 -12.27
CA LEU A 191 -9.54 -8.57 -12.45
C LEU A 191 -9.12 -9.81 -13.26
N TRP A 192 -9.72 -10.95 -13.02
CA TRP A 192 -9.40 -12.17 -13.77
C TRP A 192 -9.67 -12.04 -15.27
N VAL A 193 -10.77 -11.36 -15.65
CA VAL A 193 -11.11 -11.12 -17.05
C VAL A 193 -10.10 -10.18 -17.71
N LEU A 194 -9.73 -9.11 -17.00
CA LEU A 194 -8.86 -8.06 -17.52
C LEU A 194 -7.38 -8.46 -17.54
N ASP A 195 -6.95 -9.31 -16.59
CA ASP A 195 -5.53 -9.61 -16.42
C ASP A 195 -4.98 -10.51 -17.54
N LYS A 196 -4.27 -9.83 -18.43
CA LYS A 196 -3.47 -10.42 -19.52
C LYS A 196 -2.01 -9.95 -19.42
N THR A 197 -1.62 -9.46 -18.25
CA THR A 197 -0.27 -8.96 -17.99
C THR A 197 0.79 -10.06 -18.19
N LYS A 198 2.03 -9.64 -18.47
CA LYS A 198 3.16 -10.54 -18.73
C LYS A 198 4.20 -10.53 -17.62
N THR A 199 4.10 -9.57 -16.70
CA THR A 199 5.04 -9.40 -15.59
C THR A 199 4.29 -9.29 -14.27
N ALA A 200 4.93 -9.67 -13.17
CA ALA A 200 4.39 -9.51 -11.82
C ALA A 200 4.09 -8.04 -11.50
N MET A 201 5.00 -7.14 -11.85
CA MET A 201 4.84 -5.68 -11.73
C MET A 201 3.59 -5.18 -12.46
N GLY A 202 3.38 -5.65 -13.69
CA GLY A 202 2.18 -5.33 -14.48
C GLY A 202 0.90 -5.86 -13.82
N ALA A 203 0.92 -7.04 -13.24
CA ALA A 203 -0.22 -7.61 -12.54
C ALA A 203 -0.59 -6.79 -11.29
N ARG A 204 0.40 -6.37 -10.49
CA ARG A 204 0.19 -5.48 -9.34
C ARG A 204 -0.37 -4.12 -9.77
N THR A 205 0.19 -3.54 -10.84
CA THR A 205 -0.28 -2.25 -11.38
C THR A 205 -1.73 -2.35 -11.88
N LEU A 206 -2.08 -3.40 -12.63
CA LEU A 206 -3.45 -3.59 -13.11
C LEU A 206 -4.42 -3.80 -11.95
N ARG A 207 -4.03 -4.58 -10.94
CA ARG A 207 -4.82 -4.75 -9.73
C ARG A 207 -5.09 -3.41 -9.05
N SER A 208 -4.04 -2.60 -8.86
CA SER A 208 -4.17 -1.24 -8.31
C SER A 208 -5.14 -0.37 -9.13
N TYR A 209 -5.13 -0.46 -10.45
CA TYR A 209 -6.06 0.29 -11.30
C TYR A 209 -7.52 -0.13 -11.12
N VAL A 210 -7.77 -1.41 -10.88
CA VAL A 210 -9.11 -1.94 -10.61
C VAL A 210 -9.59 -1.57 -9.21
N GLU A 211 -8.71 -1.62 -8.23
CA GLU A 211 -9.03 -1.32 -6.82
C GLU A 211 -9.15 0.17 -6.54
N GLN A 212 -8.44 1.01 -7.31
CA GLN A 212 -8.34 2.46 -7.14
C GLN A 212 -8.58 3.18 -8.48
N PRO A 213 -9.81 3.21 -8.99
CA PRO A 213 -10.12 3.90 -10.24
C PRO A 213 -9.90 5.41 -10.09
N LEU A 214 -9.30 6.00 -11.11
CA LEU A 214 -9.14 7.46 -11.18
C LEU A 214 -10.48 8.15 -11.37
N ILE A 215 -10.60 9.39 -10.88
CA ILE A 215 -11.73 10.29 -11.14
C ILE A 215 -11.35 11.46 -12.04
N ASP A 216 -10.06 11.74 -12.16
CA ASP A 216 -9.57 12.80 -13.05
C ASP A 216 -9.71 12.40 -14.52
N ALA A 217 -10.53 13.15 -15.26
CA ALA A 217 -10.81 12.87 -16.66
C ALA A 217 -9.58 13.00 -17.58
N GLN A 218 -8.63 13.85 -17.24
CA GLN A 218 -7.41 14.03 -18.06
C GLN A 218 -6.51 12.80 -17.92
N GLU A 219 -6.29 12.33 -16.68
CA GLU A 219 -5.50 11.12 -16.42
C GLU A 219 -6.18 9.87 -17.00
N ILE A 220 -7.50 9.78 -16.95
CA ILE A 220 -8.26 8.68 -17.56
C ILE A 220 -8.05 8.71 -19.08
N ASN A 221 -8.23 9.85 -19.73
CA ASN A 221 -8.08 9.99 -21.17
C ASN A 221 -6.65 9.67 -21.62
N ARG A 222 -5.64 10.11 -20.88
CA ARG A 222 -4.24 9.77 -21.16
C ARG A 222 -4.00 8.26 -21.18
N ARG A 223 -4.60 7.50 -20.25
CA ARG A 223 -4.53 6.03 -20.26
C ARG A 223 -5.28 5.43 -21.45
N LEU A 224 -6.45 5.97 -21.80
CA LEU A 224 -7.25 5.51 -22.92
C LEU A 224 -6.56 5.76 -24.26
N GLU A 225 -5.90 6.91 -24.43
CA GLU A 225 -5.11 7.24 -25.63
C GLU A 225 -3.97 6.23 -25.85
N ALA A 226 -3.24 5.87 -24.81
CA ALA A 226 -2.19 4.85 -24.89
C ALA A 226 -2.76 3.48 -25.28
N LEU A 227 -3.92 3.09 -24.74
CA LEU A 227 -4.61 1.86 -25.10
C LEU A 227 -5.09 1.89 -26.56
N GLU A 228 -5.62 3.01 -27.02
CA GLU A 228 -6.07 3.19 -28.41
C GLU A 228 -4.92 3.02 -29.40
N GLU A 229 -3.76 3.62 -29.11
CA GLU A 229 -2.56 3.50 -29.93
C GLU A 229 -2.10 2.04 -30.04
N LEU A 230 -2.00 1.33 -28.93
CA LEU A 230 -1.64 -0.08 -28.90
C LEU A 230 -2.69 -0.97 -29.59
N ASN A 231 -3.96 -0.62 -29.51
CA ASN A 231 -5.03 -1.36 -30.18
C ASN A 231 -5.00 -1.19 -31.70
N LYS A 232 -4.61 -0.01 -32.21
CA LYS A 232 -4.41 0.27 -33.62
C LYS A 232 -3.19 -0.45 -34.22
N SER A 233 -2.23 -0.87 -33.38
CA SER A 233 -0.96 -1.49 -33.81
C SER A 233 -0.78 -2.88 -33.21
N PRO A 234 -1.47 -3.92 -33.74
CA PRO A 234 -1.37 -5.30 -33.24
C PRO A 234 0.07 -5.83 -33.23
N MET A 235 0.84 -5.56 -34.29
CA MET A 235 2.23 -5.98 -34.41
C MET A 235 3.10 -5.42 -33.29
N LEU A 236 3.01 -4.12 -33.02
CA LEU A 236 3.73 -3.45 -31.93
C LEU A 236 3.33 -4.03 -30.58
N ARG A 237 2.04 -4.26 -30.37
CA ARG A 237 1.53 -4.87 -29.13
C ARG A 237 2.09 -6.27 -28.89
N ASP A 238 2.15 -7.10 -29.90
CA ASP A 238 2.67 -8.46 -29.79
C ASP A 238 4.18 -8.45 -29.56
N GLU A 239 4.92 -7.57 -30.25
CA GLU A 239 6.35 -7.35 -30.01
C GLU A 239 6.66 -6.90 -28.57
N ILE A 240 5.91 -5.92 -28.04
CA ILE A 240 6.04 -5.49 -26.64
C ILE A 240 5.78 -6.67 -25.68
N ARG A 241 4.79 -7.50 -25.96
CA ARG A 241 4.46 -8.67 -25.13
C ARG A 241 5.59 -9.70 -25.13
N GLU A 242 6.26 -9.90 -26.25
CA GLU A 242 7.42 -10.78 -26.34
C GLU A 242 8.61 -10.24 -25.52
N TYR A 243 8.87 -8.93 -25.56
CA TYR A 243 9.90 -8.31 -24.75
C TYR A 243 9.60 -8.35 -23.26
N LEU A 244 8.33 -8.29 -22.86
CA LEU A 244 7.95 -8.36 -21.45
C LEU A 244 8.03 -9.78 -20.86
N ASN A 245 7.90 -10.84 -21.67
CA ASN A 245 7.90 -12.22 -21.18
C ASN A 245 9.15 -12.62 -20.36
N PRO A 246 10.39 -12.26 -20.74
CA PRO A 246 11.59 -12.63 -19.99
C PRO A 246 11.90 -11.69 -18.83
N ILE A 247 11.08 -10.65 -18.57
CA ILE A 247 11.37 -9.68 -17.53
C ILE A 247 10.95 -10.24 -16.17
N TYR A 248 11.94 -10.38 -15.30
CA TYR A 248 11.75 -10.75 -13.90
C TYR A 248 11.12 -9.62 -13.09
N ASP A 249 10.69 -9.93 -11.88
CA ASP A 249 10.16 -8.96 -10.92
C ASP A 249 11.30 -8.07 -10.37
N LEU A 250 11.59 -7.00 -11.09
CA LEU A 250 12.69 -6.08 -10.75
C LEU A 250 12.46 -5.37 -9.42
N GLU A 251 11.21 -5.08 -9.06
CA GLU A 251 10.88 -4.43 -7.77
C GLU A 251 11.30 -5.32 -6.61
N ARG A 252 11.00 -6.61 -6.66
CA ARG A 252 11.34 -7.57 -5.60
C ARG A 252 12.75 -8.13 -5.67
N LEU A 253 13.46 -7.92 -6.76
CA LEU A 253 14.86 -8.36 -6.90
C LEU A 253 15.85 -7.38 -6.25
N ILE A 254 15.47 -6.11 -6.12
CA ILE A 254 16.35 -5.06 -5.57
C ILE A 254 16.01 -4.68 -4.11
N SER A 255 15.02 -5.34 -3.50
CA SER A 255 14.61 -5.16 -2.09
C SER A 255 15.51 -5.92 -1.10
#